data_9cee6c7a7654218c3557d319f8039b70
#
_entry.id   9cee6c7a7654218c3557d319f8039b70
#
_cell.length_a   1.000
_cell.length_b   1.000
_cell.length_c   1.000
_cell.angle_alpha   90.00
_cell.angle_beta   90.00
_cell.angle_gamma   90.00
#
_symmetry.space_group_name_H-M   'P 1'
#
loop_
_entity.id
_entity.type
_entity.pdbx_description
1 polymer ?
#
loop_
_entity_poly.entity_id
_entity_poly.type
_entity_poly.pdbx_seq_one_letter_code
_entity_poly.pdbx_strand_id
1 'polypeptide(L)'
;GVPMVDLATRAMLGEKLEDMGYGTGLYPVPPYVAVKVPVFSFEKLTDVDVQLGPEMKSTGEVLGLGKTLEEALYKGMIGAGYQMQRAGGVLLTVCDTDKHEIAPLARKFADLGFTLYATAGTAQVLAQAGLEAQVVSKIHEAEENTATLLESGQISYIVSTSSKGRLPWLDSVKIRRKAVELGIPCLTAIDTANALADSLRSRYNEHSTELVDINHMRQKRKPLRFTKMQGAGNDYIYFSC
;
A
#
# COMPACT_ATOMS: atom_id res chain seq x y z
N GLY A 1 11.78 18.42 8.77
CA GLY A 1 11.31 18.26 9.71
C GLY A 1 11.27 18.95 11.06
N VAL A 2 10.44 18.41 11.93
CA VAL A 2 10.37 18.79 13.34
C VAL A 2 11.16 17.75 14.14
N PRO A 3 12.12 18.11 15.01
CA PRO A 3 12.88 17.16 15.80
C PRO A 3 12.04 16.64 16.98
N MET A 4 11.08 15.75 16.68
CA MET A 4 10.05 15.32 17.64
C MET A 4 10.62 14.66 18.89
N VAL A 5 11.69 13.87 18.77
CA VAL A 5 12.29 13.15 19.91
C VAL A 5 12.95 14.15 20.88
N ASP A 6 13.71 15.13 20.35
CA ASP A 6 14.35 16.18 21.15
C ASP A 6 13.29 17.02 21.87
N LEU A 7 12.29 17.50 21.13
CA LEU A 7 11.21 18.30 21.70
C LEU A 7 10.41 17.54 22.77
N ALA A 8 10.09 16.27 22.52
CA ALA A 8 9.37 15.45 23.49
C ALA A 8 10.21 15.26 24.78
N THR A 9 11.51 14.99 24.63
CA THR A 9 12.41 14.81 25.78
C THR A 9 12.50 16.09 26.61
N ARG A 10 12.68 17.24 25.96
CA ARG A 10 12.76 18.55 26.67
C ARG A 10 11.43 18.88 27.31
N ALA A 11 10.30 18.62 26.66
CA ALA A 11 8.98 18.81 27.24
C ALA A 11 8.75 17.92 28.48
N MET A 12 9.20 16.67 28.46
CA MET A 12 9.16 15.79 29.64
C MET A 12 10.05 16.32 30.80
N LEU A 13 11.11 17.05 30.49
CA LEU A 13 11.96 17.70 31.48
C LEU A 13 11.40 19.05 31.96
N GLY A 14 10.22 19.47 31.50
CA GLY A 14 9.50 20.62 31.96
C GLY A 14 9.67 21.87 31.11
N GLU A 15 10.39 21.83 29.99
CA GLU A 15 10.47 22.94 29.06
C GLU A 15 9.13 23.12 28.30
N LYS A 16 8.73 24.38 28.10
CA LYS A 16 7.51 24.67 27.32
C LYS A 16 7.81 24.69 25.82
N LEU A 17 6.87 24.20 25.00
CA LEU A 17 7.01 24.22 23.54
C LEU A 17 7.23 25.66 23.00
N GLU A 18 6.62 26.66 23.62
CA GLU A 18 6.78 28.07 23.24
C GLU A 18 8.24 28.53 23.38
N ASP A 19 8.92 28.14 24.46
CA ASP A 19 10.32 28.45 24.70
C ASP A 19 11.29 27.78 23.75
N MET A 20 10.83 26.65 23.16
CA MET A 20 11.56 25.91 22.12
C MET A 20 11.26 26.39 20.69
N GLY A 21 10.48 27.49 20.54
CA GLY A 21 10.08 28.02 19.23
C GLY A 21 8.89 27.27 18.56
N TYR A 22 8.18 26.45 19.31
CA TYR A 22 7.00 25.75 18.87
C TYR A 22 5.81 26.13 19.74
N GLY A 23 4.95 26.99 19.23
CA GLY A 23 3.75 27.45 19.92
C GLY A 23 2.53 26.58 19.63
N THR A 24 1.37 27.24 19.71
CA THR A 24 0.08 26.64 19.35
C THR A 24 -0.16 26.63 17.84
N GLY A 25 -0.99 25.68 17.38
CA GLY A 25 -1.38 25.57 15.99
C GLY A 25 -0.66 24.44 15.25
N LEU A 26 -0.89 24.39 13.93
CA LEU A 26 -0.29 23.37 13.06
C LEU A 26 1.06 23.83 12.53
N TYR A 27 2.02 22.92 12.54
CA TYR A 27 3.30 23.16 11.88
C TYR A 27 3.10 23.27 10.35
N PRO A 28 3.88 24.11 9.65
CA PRO A 28 3.74 24.23 8.19
C PRO A 28 3.82 22.92 7.46
N VAL A 29 2.93 22.71 6.49
CA VAL A 29 2.88 21.48 5.67
C VAL A 29 4.24 21.24 5.03
N PRO A 30 4.79 20.03 5.14
CA PRO A 30 6.06 19.70 4.50
C PRO A 30 5.92 19.70 2.96
N PRO A 31 7.03 19.91 2.21
CA PRO A 31 7.00 19.95 0.74
C PRO A 31 6.83 18.57 0.09
N TYR A 32 6.79 17.51 0.88
CA TYR A 32 6.63 16.13 0.44
C TYR A 32 5.51 15.44 1.18
N VAL A 33 4.84 14.52 0.50
CA VAL A 33 3.91 13.57 1.09
C VAL A 33 4.71 12.43 1.70
N ALA A 34 4.36 12.04 2.91
CA ALA A 34 4.97 10.92 3.62
C ALA A 34 3.94 9.80 3.80
N VAL A 35 4.27 8.60 3.35
CA VAL A 35 3.45 7.39 3.53
C VAL A 35 4.23 6.38 4.35
N LYS A 36 3.64 5.93 5.45
CA LYS A 36 4.15 4.83 6.25
C LYS A 36 3.56 3.52 5.73
N VAL A 37 4.41 2.57 5.36
CA VAL A 37 4.00 1.22 4.97
C VAL A 37 4.54 0.24 6.00
N PRO A 38 3.68 -0.49 6.74
CA PRO A 38 4.13 -1.48 7.70
C PRO A 38 4.68 -2.72 6.98
N VAL A 39 5.70 -3.34 7.57
CA VAL A 39 6.25 -4.63 7.13
C VAL A 39 5.89 -5.70 8.15
N PHE A 40 5.41 -6.83 7.66
CA PHE A 40 5.04 -7.98 8.49
C PHE A 40 5.92 -9.18 8.13
N SER A 41 6.39 -9.90 9.14
CA SER A 41 7.17 -11.14 8.94
C SER A 41 6.33 -12.40 9.09
N PHE A 42 5.05 -12.35 8.75
CA PHE A 42 4.14 -13.49 8.85
C PHE A 42 4.55 -14.68 7.99
N GLU A 43 5.25 -14.45 6.89
CA GLU A 43 5.83 -15.50 6.02
C GLU A 43 6.86 -16.39 6.74
N LYS A 44 7.50 -15.85 7.79
CA LYS A 44 8.49 -16.56 8.62
C LYS A 44 7.87 -17.21 9.87
N LEU A 45 6.62 -16.90 10.17
CA LEU A 45 5.92 -17.28 11.40
C LEU A 45 4.61 -17.95 11.01
N THR A 46 4.64 -19.25 10.73
CA THR A 46 3.53 -20.02 10.16
C THR A 46 2.29 -20.14 11.06
N ASP A 47 2.43 -19.99 12.37
CA ASP A 47 1.35 -20.22 13.35
C ASP A 47 0.82 -18.94 13.99
N VAL A 48 1.16 -17.76 13.45
CA VAL A 48 0.75 -16.47 14.01
C VAL A 48 -0.60 -16.03 13.42
N ASP A 49 -1.43 -15.45 14.28
CA ASP A 49 -2.66 -14.78 13.84
C ASP A 49 -2.31 -13.53 13.02
N VAL A 50 -2.57 -13.61 11.70
CA VAL A 50 -2.31 -12.54 10.74
C VAL A 50 -3.37 -11.43 10.75
N GLN A 51 -4.36 -11.53 11.64
CA GLN A 51 -5.39 -10.53 11.76
C GLN A 51 -4.85 -9.25 12.41
N LEU A 52 -5.13 -8.11 11.79
CA LEU A 52 -4.82 -6.82 12.36
C LEU A 52 -5.86 -6.43 13.42
N GLY A 53 -5.39 -5.94 14.56
CA GLY A 53 -6.17 -5.49 15.70
C GLY A 53 -5.55 -4.24 16.32
N PRO A 54 -5.93 -3.87 17.55
CA PRO A 54 -5.35 -2.72 18.24
C PRO A 54 -3.87 -2.92 18.62
N GLU A 55 -3.39 -4.16 18.59
CA GLU A 55 -2.01 -4.50 18.88
C GLU A 55 -1.11 -4.29 17.65
N MET A 56 0.09 -3.80 17.86
CA MET A 56 1.09 -3.68 16.80
C MET A 56 1.64 -5.06 16.44
N LYS A 57 1.42 -5.51 15.20
CA LYS A 57 1.92 -6.78 14.66
C LYS A 57 2.99 -6.61 13.59
N SER A 58 3.28 -5.39 13.19
CA SER A 58 4.36 -5.10 12.24
C SER A 58 5.73 -5.32 12.87
N THR A 59 6.66 -5.88 12.08
CA THR A 59 8.05 -6.13 12.47
C THR A 59 9.01 -5.05 11.96
N GLY A 60 8.52 -4.17 11.11
CA GLY A 60 9.25 -3.04 10.57
C GLY A 60 8.32 -2.04 9.90
N GLU A 61 8.88 -0.94 9.44
CA GLU A 61 8.17 0.15 8.79
C GLU A 61 9.04 0.73 7.68
N VAL A 62 8.40 1.10 6.57
CA VAL A 62 9.04 1.82 5.47
C VAL A 62 8.42 3.20 5.35
N LEU A 63 9.25 4.21 5.19
CA LEU A 63 8.85 5.58 4.89
C LEU A 63 8.97 5.83 3.39
N GLY A 64 7.83 5.95 2.71
CA GLY A 64 7.77 6.44 1.34
C GLY A 64 7.65 7.98 1.34
N LEU A 65 8.51 8.66 0.60
CA LEU A 65 8.48 10.12 0.43
C LEU A 65 8.38 10.47 -1.04
N GLY A 66 7.42 11.32 -1.40
CA GLY A 66 7.22 11.78 -2.77
C GLY A 66 6.57 13.16 -2.83
N LYS A 67 6.56 13.76 -4.01
CA LYS A 67 5.81 15.02 -4.25
C LYS A 67 4.31 14.79 -4.30
N THR A 68 3.89 13.58 -4.65
CA THR A 68 2.49 13.16 -4.69
C THR A 68 2.28 11.93 -3.80
N LEU A 69 1.01 11.65 -3.46
CA LEU A 69 0.64 10.47 -2.69
C LEU A 69 1.01 9.19 -3.44
N GLU A 70 0.77 9.16 -4.75
CA GLU A 70 1.03 8.02 -5.61
C GLU A 70 2.53 7.67 -5.65
N GLU A 71 3.40 8.69 -5.74
CA GLU A 71 4.84 8.49 -5.69
C GLU A 71 5.30 7.98 -4.32
N ALA A 72 4.81 8.60 -3.25
CA ALA A 72 5.16 8.21 -1.89
C ALA A 72 4.69 6.79 -1.58
N LEU A 73 3.47 6.42 -1.99
CA LEU A 73 2.92 5.08 -1.83
C LEU A 73 3.72 4.05 -2.64
N TYR A 74 4.03 4.35 -3.90
CA TYR A 74 4.86 3.48 -4.75
C TYR A 74 6.19 3.15 -4.07
N LYS A 75 6.91 4.17 -3.61
CA LYS A 75 8.20 3.99 -2.91
C LYS A 75 8.05 3.19 -1.62
N GLY A 76 7.02 3.48 -0.84
CA GLY A 76 6.73 2.76 0.39
C GLY A 76 6.44 1.27 0.15
N MET A 77 5.64 0.95 -0.87
CA MET A 77 5.31 -0.43 -1.23
C MET A 77 6.55 -1.20 -1.72
N ILE A 78 7.33 -0.62 -2.64
CA ILE A 78 8.57 -1.25 -3.12
C ILE A 78 9.57 -1.46 -1.97
N GLY A 79 9.75 -0.45 -1.11
CA GLY A 79 10.62 -0.55 0.05
C GLY A 79 10.16 -1.59 1.08
N ALA A 80 8.86 -1.87 1.17
CA ALA A 80 8.30 -2.93 1.99
C ALA A 80 8.38 -4.33 1.35
N GLY A 81 8.96 -4.43 0.14
CA GLY A 81 9.15 -5.70 -0.57
C GLY A 81 8.01 -6.10 -1.50
N TYR A 82 6.98 -5.26 -1.65
CA TYR A 82 5.88 -5.57 -2.56
C TYR A 82 6.29 -5.33 -4.02
N GLN A 83 5.90 -6.26 -4.88
CA GLN A 83 6.01 -6.07 -6.32
C GLN A 83 4.77 -5.36 -6.85
N MET A 84 4.97 -4.21 -7.50
CA MET A 84 3.88 -3.43 -8.09
C MET A 84 3.50 -4.01 -9.46
N GLN A 85 2.74 -5.12 -9.44
CA GLN A 85 2.27 -5.80 -10.65
C GLN A 85 1.34 -4.89 -11.45
N ARG A 86 1.47 -4.90 -12.78
CA ARG A 86 0.69 -4.05 -13.69
C ARG A 86 -0.29 -4.83 -14.55
N ALA A 87 -0.41 -6.12 -14.32
CA ALA A 87 -1.32 -7.04 -15.00
C ALA A 87 -1.69 -8.19 -14.06
N GLY A 88 -2.69 -8.97 -14.42
CA GLY A 88 -3.18 -10.11 -13.67
C GLY A 88 -4.61 -9.91 -13.18
N GLY A 89 -4.96 -10.57 -12.09
CA GLY A 89 -6.29 -10.52 -11.51
C GLY A 89 -6.35 -9.70 -10.22
N VAL A 90 -7.51 -9.13 -9.94
CA VAL A 90 -7.84 -8.49 -8.66
C VAL A 90 -9.03 -9.20 -8.05
N LEU A 91 -8.84 -9.77 -6.86
CA LEU A 91 -9.92 -10.40 -6.10
C LEU A 91 -10.60 -9.35 -5.22
N LEU A 92 -11.91 -9.16 -5.43
CA LEU A 92 -12.76 -8.22 -4.70
C LEU A 92 -13.75 -8.97 -3.82
N THR A 93 -13.60 -8.86 -2.51
CA THR A 93 -14.50 -9.46 -1.53
C THR A 93 -14.74 -8.47 -0.41
N VAL A 94 -15.84 -7.73 -0.48
CA VAL A 94 -16.14 -6.62 0.43
C VAL A 94 -17.40 -6.90 1.24
N CYS A 95 -17.42 -6.38 2.47
CA CYS A 95 -18.59 -6.44 3.32
C CYS A 95 -19.72 -5.52 2.78
N ASP A 96 -20.94 -5.75 3.28
CA ASP A 96 -22.13 -5.05 2.77
C ASP A 96 -22.06 -3.54 2.94
N THR A 97 -21.41 -3.07 4.01
CA THR A 97 -21.24 -1.62 4.26
C THR A 97 -20.40 -0.93 3.18
N ASP A 98 -19.47 -1.65 2.58
CA ASP A 98 -18.50 -1.07 1.64
C ASP A 98 -18.89 -1.30 0.16
N LYS A 99 -20.00 -2.02 -0.07
CA LYS A 99 -20.46 -2.35 -1.43
C LYS A 99 -20.79 -1.12 -2.28
N HIS A 100 -21.18 -0.03 -1.65
CA HIS A 100 -21.53 1.21 -2.38
C HIS A 100 -20.28 1.91 -2.97
N GLU A 101 -19.09 1.63 -2.46
CA GLU A 101 -17.83 2.22 -2.93
C GLU A 101 -17.02 1.30 -3.87
N ILE A 102 -17.44 0.02 -4.00
CA ILE A 102 -16.62 -0.96 -4.73
C ILE A 102 -16.65 -0.76 -6.25
N ALA A 103 -17.73 -0.29 -6.83
CA ALA A 103 -17.85 -0.15 -8.28
C ALA A 103 -16.91 0.89 -8.88
N PRO A 104 -16.73 2.11 -8.31
CA PRO A 104 -15.71 3.06 -8.75
C PRO A 104 -14.28 2.50 -8.66
N LEU A 105 -13.97 1.79 -7.58
CA LEU A 105 -12.66 1.15 -7.40
C LEU A 105 -12.41 0.06 -8.44
N ALA A 106 -13.39 -0.85 -8.63
CA ALA A 106 -13.30 -1.93 -9.59
C ALA A 106 -13.10 -1.41 -11.03
N ARG A 107 -13.76 -0.29 -11.38
CA ARG A 107 -13.58 0.37 -12.67
C ARG A 107 -12.14 0.84 -12.87
N LYS A 108 -11.49 1.41 -11.85
CA LYS A 108 -10.07 1.79 -11.92
C LYS A 108 -9.17 0.61 -12.27
N PHE A 109 -9.39 -0.55 -11.64
CA PHE A 109 -8.63 -1.77 -11.95
C PHE A 109 -8.95 -2.31 -13.34
N ALA A 110 -10.21 -2.32 -13.75
CA ALA A 110 -10.61 -2.73 -15.10
C ALA A 110 -9.98 -1.83 -16.18
N ASP A 111 -10.00 -0.51 -15.99
CA ASP A 111 -9.37 0.46 -16.90
C ASP A 111 -7.85 0.30 -16.99
N LEU A 112 -7.22 -0.24 -15.96
CA LEU A 112 -5.79 -0.60 -15.95
C LEU A 112 -5.51 -1.96 -16.64
N GLY A 113 -6.56 -2.70 -17.04
CA GLY A 113 -6.44 -3.98 -17.73
C GLY A 113 -6.39 -5.20 -16.81
N PHE A 114 -6.75 -5.06 -15.52
CA PHE A 114 -6.84 -6.20 -14.62
C PHE A 114 -8.15 -6.98 -14.84
N THR A 115 -8.06 -8.30 -14.75
CA THR A 115 -9.24 -9.17 -14.68
C THR A 115 -9.85 -9.07 -13.28
N LEU A 116 -11.15 -8.81 -13.22
CA LEU A 116 -11.86 -8.72 -11.94
C LEU A 116 -12.40 -10.09 -11.53
N TYR A 117 -12.13 -10.48 -10.30
CA TYR A 117 -12.71 -11.65 -9.62
C TYR A 117 -13.47 -11.15 -8.39
N ALA A 118 -14.65 -11.70 -8.14
CA ALA A 118 -15.44 -11.26 -7.00
C ALA A 118 -16.29 -12.37 -6.40
N THR A 119 -16.51 -12.34 -5.09
CA THR A 119 -17.52 -13.19 -4.45
C THR A 119 -18.92 -12.78 -4.89
N ALA A 120 -19.87 -13.72 -4.90
CA ALA A 120 -21.21 -13.56 -5.52
C ALA A 120 -21.89 -12.23 -5.18
N GLY A 121 -21.93 -11.84 -3.89
CA GLY A 121 -22.58 -10.60 -3.47
C GLY A 121 -21.86 -9.33 -3.97
N THR A 122 -20.53 -9.37 -4.11
CA THR A 122 -19.75 -8.26 -4.68
C THR A 122 -19.92 -8.23 -6.20
N ALA A 123 -19.87 -9.39 -6.88
CA ALA A 123 -20.05 -9.50 -8.32
C ALA A 123 -21.42 -8.96 -8.77
N GLN A 124 -22.48 -9.20 -7.98
CA GLN A 124 -23.81 -8.65 -8.27
C GLN A 124 -23.81 -7.11 -8.30
N VAL A 125 -23.13 -6.47 -7.36
CA VAL A 125 -23.00 -5.00 -7.33
C VAL A 125 -22.21 -4.49 -8.53
N LEU A 126 -21.14 -5.18 -8.90
CA LEU A 126 -20.33 -4.82 -10.07
C LEU A 126 -21.11 -4.95 -11.37
N ALA A 127 -21.90 -6.03 -11.52
CA ALA A 127 -22.77 -6.23 -12.69
C ALA A 127 -23.83 -5.12 -12.82
N GLN A 128 -24.43 -4.67 -11.72
CA GLN A 128 -25.36 -3.54 -11.71
C GLN A 128 -24.70 -2.23 -12.16
N ALA A 129 -23.40 -2.10 -11.93
CA ALA A 129 -22.60 -0.95 -12.39
C ALA A 129 -22.03 -1.12 -13.81
N GLY A 130 -22.40 -2.19 -14.52
CA GLY A 130 -21.92 -2.49 -15.87
C GLY A 130 -20.44 -2.94 -15.89
N LEU A 131 -19.96 -3.59 -14.82
CA LEU A 131 -18.63 -4.18 -14.73
C LEU A 131 -18.73 -5.70 -14.74
N GLU A 132 -17.95 -6.32 -15.62
CA GLU A 132 -17.85 -7.76 -15.70
C GLU A 132 -16.80 -8.27 -14.71
N ALA A 133 -17.18 -9.24 -13.86
CA ALA A 133 -16.29 -9.88 -12.91
C ALA A 133 -16.55 -11.39 -12.90
N GLN A 134 -15.49 -12.17 -12.85
CA GLN A 134 -15.59 -13.62 -12.68
C GLN A 134 -16.02 -13.94 -11.25
N VAL A 135 -17.12 -14.67 -11.11
CA VAL A 135 -17.65 -15.04 -9.80
C VAL A 135 -16.83 -16.17 -9.21
N VAL A 136 -16.42 -15.99 -7.95
CA VAL A 136 -15.64 -16.98 -7.20
C VAL A 136 -16.40 -17.36 -5.93
N SER A 137 -16.48 -18.66 -5.67
CA SER A 137 -17.09 -19.21 -4.46
C SER A 137 -16.24 -18.89 -3.23
N LYS A 138 -16.89 -18.74 -2.07
CA LYS A 138 -16.16 -18.65 -0.80
C LYS A 138 -15.49 -19.98 -0.45
N ILE A 139 -14.50 -19.93 0.43
CA ILE A 139 -13.65 -21.09 0.75
C ILE A 139 -14.44 -22.33 1.21
N HIS A 140 -15.59 -22.13 1.85
CA HIS A 140 -16.42 -23.22 2.37
C HIS A 140 -17.58 -23.64 1.45
N GLU A 141 -17.76 -22.99 0.30
CA GLU A 141 -18.92 -23.20 -0.57
C GLU A 141 -18.66 -24.19 -1.71
N ALA A 142 -17.42 -24.33 -2.17
CA ALA A 142 -17.06 -25.20 -3.30
C ALA A 142 -15.60 -25.64 -3.24
N GLU A 143 -15.24 -26.68 -4.04
CA GLU A 143 -13.84 -27.11 -4.23
C GLU A 143 -13.03 -26.03 -4.97
N GLU A 144 -13.59 -25.50 -6.06
CA GLU A 144 -13.05 -24.31 -6.71
C GLU A 144 -13.55 -23.06 -6.01
N ASN A 145 -12.69 -22.41 -5.26
CA ASN A 145 -13.02 -21.31 -4.38
C ASN A 145 -11.91 -20.25 -4.36
N THR A 146 -12.07 -19.25 -3.50
CA THR A 146 -11.08 -18.15 -3.37
C THR A 146 -9.68 -18.64 -3.00
N ALA A 147 -9.52 -19.74 -2.26
CA ALA A 147 -8.20 -20.25 -1.90
C ALA A 147 -7.49 -20.88 -3.11
N THR A 148 -8.21 -21.71 -3.88
CA THR A 148 -7.66 -22.32 -5.11
C THR A 148 -7.33 -21.26 -6.18
N LEU A 149 -8.15 -20.22 -6.28
CA LEU A 149 -7.86 -19.09 -7.16
C LEU A 149 -6.56 -18.36 -6.75
N LEU A 150 -6.32 -18.15 -5.47
CA LEU A 150 -5.08 -17.52 -5.01
C LEU A 150 -3.85 -18.39 -5.31
N GLU A 151 -3.98 -19.71 -5.17
CA GLU A 151 -2.91 -20.67 -5.49
C GLU A 151 -2.60 -20.77 -6.99
N SER A 152 -3.54 -20.39 -7.85
CA SER A 152 -3.34 -20.42 -9.31
C SER A 152 -2.30 -19.43 -9.84
N GLY A 153 -1.87 -18.45 -9.00
CA GLY A 153 -0.95 -17.40 -9.39
C GLY A 153 -1.55 -16.32 -10.31
N GLN A 154 -2.85 -16.34 -10.54
CA GLN A 154 -3.54 -15.38 -11.41
C GLN A 154 -3.83 -14.04 -10.72
N ILE A 155 -3.82 -14.04 -9.38
CA ILE A 155 -4.20 -12.86 -8.58
C ILE A 155 -2.97 -12.03 -8.21
N SER A 156 -2.99 -10.77 -8.59
CA SER A 156 -1.95 -9.78 -8.27
C SER A 156 -2.28 -8.94 -7.03
N TYR A 157 -3.56 -8.72 -6.77
CA TYR A 157 -4.04 -7.92 -5.62
C TYR A 157 -5.32 -8.48 -5.05
N ILE A 158 -5.51 -8.29 -3.75
CA ILE A 158 -6.73 -8.64 -3.05
C ILE A 158 -7.28 -7.39 -2.35
N VAL A 159 -8.57 -7.12 -2.53
CA VAL A 159 -9.31 -6.15 -1.72
C VAL A 159 -10.31 -6.94 -0.89
N SER A 160 -10.04 -7.04 0.41
CA SER A 160 -10.86 -7.83 1.33
C SER A 160 -11.22 -7.01 2.55
N THR A 161 -12.43 -6.46 2.57
CA THR A 161 -12.98 -5.80 3.75
C THR A 161 -13.85 -6.75 4.54
N SER A 162 -13.92 -6.58 5.86
CA SER A 162 -14.69 -7.46 6.74
C SER A 162 -15.64 -6.67 7.62
N SER A 163 -16.87 -7.17 7.75
CA SER A 163 -17.84 -6.65 8.73
C SER A 163 -17.55 -7.18 10.13
N LYS A 164 -18.03 -6.48 11.15
CA LYS A 164 -18.03 -6.95 12.53
C LYS A 164 -19.01 -8.13 12.67
N GLY A 165 -18.53 -9.37 12.65
CA GLY A 165 -19.36 -10.57 12.78
C GLY A 165 -18.55 -11.86 12.68
N ARG A 166 -19.05 -12.99 13.24
CA ARG A 166 -18.26 -14.22 13.42
C ARG A 166 -18.02 -15.05 12.15
N LEU A 167 -18.94 -15.14 11.21
CA LEU A 167 -18.84 -16.02 10.04
C LEU A 167 -18.10 -15.39 8.83
N PRO A 168 -18.37 -14.14 8.44
CA PRO A 168 -17.57 -13.47 7.41
C PRO A 168 -16.09 -13.36 7.78
N TRP A 169 -15.79 -13.39 9.04
CA TRP A 169 -14.48 -13.31 9.67
C TRP A 169 -13.54 -14.46 9.28
N LEU A 170 -14.05 -15.68 9.32
CA LEU A 170 -13.23 -16.88 9.05
C LEU A 170 -12.70 -16.88 7.61
N ASP A 171 -13.49 -16.48 6.64
CA ASP A 171 -13.04 -16.43 5.24
C ASP A 171 -12.04 -15.31 5.01
N SER A 172 -12.28 -14.12 5.56
CA SER A 172 -11.34 -13.00 5.44
C SER A 172 -9.99 -13.30 6.12
N VAL A 173 -9.98 -14.01 7.23
CA VAL A 173 -8.75 -14.45 7.90
C VAL A 173 -7.98 -15.46 7.05
N LYS A 174 -8.69 -16.45 6.49
CA LYS A 174 -8.08 -17.46 5.62
C LYS A 174 -7.51 -16.83 4.33
N ILE A 175 -8.25 -15.92 3.70
CA ILE A 175 -7.80 -15.18 2.52
C ILE A 175 -6.53 -14.39 2.85
N ARG A 176 -6.51 -13.67 3.98
CA ARG A 176 -5.33 -12.89 4.40
C ARG A 176 -4.13 -13.77 4.69
N ARG A 177 -4.32 -14.89 5.41
CA ARG A 177 -3.23 -15.84 5.66
C ARG A 177 -2.67 -16.36 4.35
N LYS A 178 -3.53 -16.78 3.42
CA LYS A 178 -3.12 -17.27 2.12
C LYS A 178 -2.42 -16.19 1.28
N ALA A 179 -2.91 -14.95 1.34
CA ALA A 179 -2.27 -13.80 0.69
C ALA A 179 -0.84 -13.58 1.19
N VAL A 180 -0.62 -13.66 2.51
CA VAL A 180 0.71 -13.53 3.12
C VAL A 180 1.62 -14.69 2.69
N GLU A 181 1.14 -15.93 2.73
CA GLU A 181 1.90 -17.12 2.29
C GLU A 181 2.37 -17.00 0.82
N LEU A 182 1.53 -16.42 -0.03
CA LEU A 182 1.78 -16.27 -1.46
C LEU A 182 2.43 -14.92 -1.84
N GLY A 183 2.68 -14.04 -0.88
CA GLY A 183 3.23 -12.71 -1.12
C GLY A 183 2.31 -11.76 -1.90
N ILE A 184 0.99 -12.00 -1.89
CA ILE A 184 0.00 -11.18 -2.60
C ILE A 184 -0.44 -10.02 -1.69
N PRO A 185 -0.33 -8.75 -2.14
CA PRO A 185 -0.82 -7.60 -1.39
C PRO A 185 -2.32 -7.70 -1.11
N CYS A 186 -2.69 -7.68 0.18
CA CYS A 186 -4.08 -7.74 0.63
C CYS A 186 -4.48 -6.43 1.30
N LEU A 187 -5.38 -5.69 0.65
CA LEU A 187 -5.86 -4.38 1.07
C LEU A 187 -7.17 -4.54 1.84
N THR A 188 -7.25 -3.98 3.02
CA THR A 188 -8.36 -4.17 3.94
C THR A 188 -9.29 -2.95 4.07
N ALA A 189 -8.99 -1.90 3.31
CA ALA A 189 -9.79 -0.68 3.24
C ALA A 189 -9.91 -0.20 1.79
N ILE A 190 -11.08 0.32 1.44
CA ILE A 190 -11.38 0.84 0.09
C ILE A 190 -10.48 2.02 -0.26
N ASP A 191 -10.23 2.93 0.69
CA ASP A 191 -9.37 4.10 0.48
C ASP A 191 -7.93 3.69 0.11
N THR A 192 -7.38 2.71 0.82
CA THR A 192 -6.04 2.18 0.52
C THR A 192 -5.98 1.53 -0.85
N ALA A 193 -7.04 0.79 -1.22
CA ALA A 193 -7.14 0.17 -2.54
C ALA A 193 -7.28 1.21 -3.66
N ASN A 194 -8.02 2.30 -3.43
CA ASN A 194 -8.11 3.44 -4.35
C ASN A 194 -6.75 4.11 -4.54
N ALA A 195 -6.02 4.37 -3.46
CA ALA A 195 -4.67 4.96 -3.53
C ALA A 195 -3.69 4.06 -4.29
N LEU A 196 -3.79 2.73 -4.10
CA LEU A 196 -2.99 1.77 -4.87
C LEU A 196 -3.33 1.82 -6.37
N ALA A 197 -4.62 1.80 -6.75
CA ALA A 197 -5.05 1.87 -8.14
C ALA A 197 -4.58 3.18 -8.81
N ASP A 198 -4.64 4.30 -8.10
CA ASP A 198 -4.14 5.59 -8.59
C ASP A 198 -2.60 5.59 -8.72
N SER A 199 -1.89 4.96 -7.79
CA SER A 199 -0.44 4.77 -7.89
C SER A 199 -0.05 3.91 -9.09
N LEU A 200 -0.77 2.82 -9.37
CA LEU A 200 -0.55 1.98 -10.55
C LEU A 200 -0.79 2.76 -11.85
N ARG A 201 -1.82 3.61 -11.89
CA ARG A 201 -2.16 4.47 -13.03
C ARG A 201 -1.07 5.51 -13.31
N SER A 202 -0.43 6.05 -12.28
CA SER A 202 0.63 7.05 -12.41
C SER A 202 1.90 6.52 -13.08
N ARG A 203 2.05 5.17 -13.16
CA ARG A 203 3.17 4.46 -13.80
C ARG A 203 4.55 4.83 -13.25
N TYR A 204 4.64 5.21 -11.99
CA TYR A 204 5.94 5.39 -11.34
C TYR A 204 6.81 4.12 -11.45
N ASN A 205 8.10 4.33 -11.61
CA ASN A 205 9.13 3.29 -11.66
C ASN A 205 10.43 3.84 -11.05
N GLU A 206 11.46 3.01 -10.96
CA GLU A 206 12.75 3.37 -10.37
C GLU A 206 13.40 4.60 -11.03
N HIS A 207 13.17 4.80 -12.33
CA HIS A 207 13.78 5.91 -13.08
C HIS A 207 12.95 7.20 -13.02
N SER A 208 11.66 7.11 -12.70
CA SER A 208 10.75 8.26 -12.65
C SER A 208 10.54 8.84 -11.26
N THR A 209 11.05 8.15 -10.21
CA THR A 209 10.93 8.60 -8.82
C THR A 209 12.11 9.49 -8.42
N GLU A 210 11.84 10.50 -7.58
CA GLU A 210 12.86 11.41 -7.06
C GLU A 210 13.43 10.89 -5.74
N LEU A 211 14.75 10.94 -5.57
CA LEU A 211 15.39 10.73 -4.26
C LEU A 211 15.17 11.96 -3.37
N VAL A 212 14.66 11.75 -2.17
CA VAL A 212 14.38 12.80 -1.20
C VAL A 212 15.43 12.75 -0.08
N ASP A 213 16.16 13.86 0.10
CA ASP A 213 17.05 14.04 1.24
C ASP A 213 16.22 14.45 2.46
N ILE A 214 16.04 13.52 3.41
CA ILE A 214 15.22 13.76 4.62
C ILE A 214 15.82 14.82 5.56
N ASN A 215 17.12 14.99 5.57
CA ASN A 215 17.77 15.98 6.44
C ASN A 215 17.61 17.40 5.91
N HIS A 216 17.44 17.56 4.60
CA HIS A 216 17.40 18.84 3.91
C HIS A 216 16.10 19.07 3.13
N MET A 217 15.01 18.43 3.51
CA MET A 217 13.73 18.45 2.76
C MET A 217 13.18 19.88 2.50
N ARG A 218 13.51 20.85 3.35
CA ARG A 218 13.06 22.23 3.22
C ARG A 218 14.04 23.14 2.51
N GLN A 219 15.22 22.64 2.17
CA GLN A 219 16.23 23.40 1.44
C GLN A 219 15.99 23.30 -0.06
N LYS A 220 16.13 24.41 -0.80
CA LYS A 220 16.15 24.36 -2.26
C LYS A 220 17.41 23.60 -2.71
N ARG A 221 17.22 22.47 -3.35
CA ARG A 221 18.32 21.69 -3.93
C ARG A 221 18.98 22.48 -5.05
N LYS A 222 20.28 22.60 -5.01
CA LYS A 222 21.06 22.98 -6.19
C LYS A 222 21.09 21.78 -7.14
N PRO A 223 20.76 21.93 -8.43
CA PRO A 223 20.85 20.83 -9.37
C PRO A 223 22.31 20.37 -9.46
N LEU A 224 22.53 19.09 -9.17
CA LEU A 224 23.85 18.47 -9.33
C LEU A 224 23.96 18.03 -10.80
N ARG A 225 24.89 18.62 -11.55
CA ARG A 225 25.19 18.19 -12.90
C ARG A 225 26.19 17.04 -12.86
N PHE A 226 25.88 15.98 -13.57
CA PHE A 226 26.76 14.83 -13.71
C PHE A 226 26.77 14.35 -15.16
N THR A 227 27.86 13.68 -15.54
CA THR A 227 27.95 12.98 -16.81
C THR A 227 27.94 11.48 -16.56
N LYS A 228 26.97 10.77 -17.10
CA LYS A 228 26.97 9.31 -17.12
C LYS A 228 27.76 8.84 -18.33
N MET A 229 28.76 8.01 -18.08
CA MET A 229 29.54 7.38 -19.13
C MET A 229 29.49 5.87 -18.96
N GLN A 230 29.51 5.14 -20.06
CA GLN A 230 29.56 3.69 -20.08
C GLN A 230 30.82 3.25 -20.81
N GLY A 231 31.55 2.33 -20.19
CA GLY A 231 32.75 1.76 -20.79
C GLY A 231 33.06 0.40 -20.21
N ALA A 232 33.51 -0.54 -21.07
CA ALA A 232 33.91 -1.90 -20.66
C ALA A 232 32.86 -2.67 -19.84
N GLY A 233 31.55 -2.44 -20.10
CA GLY A 233 30.45 -3.08 -19.37
C GLY A 233 30.11 -2.46 -18.02
N ASN A 234 30.76 -1.36 -17.63
CA ASN A 234 30.49 -0.64 -16.39
C ASN A 234 29.89 0.75 -16.65
N ASP A 235 29.02 1.19 -15.77
CA ASP A 235 28.47 2.55 -15.72
C ASP A 235 29.28 3.41 -14.75
N TYR A 236 29.68 4.60 -15.19
CA TYR A 236 30.39 5.59 -14.39
C TYR A 236 29.61 6.88 -14.29
N ILE A 237 29.60 7.50 -13.13
CA ILE A 237 29.00 8.80 -12.89
C ILE A 237 30.11 9.76 -12.48
N TYR A 238 30.30 10.82 -13.26
CA TYR A 238 31.27 11.87 -13.00
C TYR A 238 30.58 13.14 -12.53
N PHE A 239 31.03 13.66 -11.41
CA PHE A 239 30.61 14.95 -10.86
C PHE A 239 31.69 15.99 -11.11
N SER A 240 31.26 17.19 -11.54
CA SER A 240 32.12 18.37 -11.47
C SER A 240 31.96 18.99 -10.08
N CYS A 241 33.02 18.99 -9.30
CA CYS A 241 33.09 19.66 -8.00
C CYS A 241 33.35 21.14 -8.16
#